data_b9f869948b2dac3d73f35c184bac3105
#
_entry.id   b9f869948b2dac3d73f35c184bac3105
#
_cell.length_a   1.000
_cell.length_b   1.000
_cell.length_c   1.000
_cell.angle_alpha   90.00
_cell.angle_beta   90.00
_cell.angle_gamma   90.00
#
_symmetry.space_group_name_H-M   'P 1'
#
loop_
_entity.id
_entity.type
_entity.pdbx_description
1 polymer ?
#
loop_
_entity_poly.entity_id
_entity_poly.type
_entity_poly.pdbx_seq_one_letter_code
_entity_poly.pdbx_strand_id
1 'polypeptide(L)'
;MCCVLGYAGHDLSKEKFTELLMRTVSRGPDDQRVAETEFGLLGFGRLAIMGLTPEGMQPFFRGNDCVVCNGELYGFRPVKKELEADGYTFESDSDCEIILPLYYKYGLDMFNHLDAEFAMILYDSRKKWLIAARDPIGIRPLFYGYSESGHIAFASEAKNLIGLCKKIYPFPIGSYYCNGKFVRYCDIADTPAYNTDDMDTTLTKIREKLVAGVDKRLDADTPVGFLLSGGLDSSLVCAIAAKKLGKPIRTFAIGMSEDAIDLKYAKQVADYLHADHTEVIINKEIVLNALEEVIAMLGTWDITTIRASVGMYLVCKYIHEHTDIRVLLTGEISDELFGYKYTDFAPSAHEFQAESQKRIRELFIYDVLRADRSISVNSLEARVPFGDLDFVKYVMSIDPARKMNIYNKGKYLLRKAFEGDWLPESILWREKAAFSDAVGHSMVDDIKEYAESYYTDREFAEKSGKYAYCRPFTKESLLYREIFEKYYPGQAEMIVDYWMPNKAWPNCAVNDPSARVLKNYGDSGK
;
A
#
# COMPACT_ATOMS: atom_id res chain seq x y z
N MET A 1 -5.83 4.26 -9.56
CA MET A 1 -6.35 4.67 -8.23
C MET A 1 -6.84 6.09 -8.29
N CYS A 2 -8.04 6.34 -7.77
CA CYS A 2 -8.65 7.66 -7.74
C CYS A 2 -7.97 8.59 -6.72
N CYS A 3 -8.37 9.86 -6.67
CA CYS A 3 -8.03 10.77 -5.59
C CYS A 3 -9.27 11.49 -5.06
N VAL A 4 -9.26 11.76 -3.76
CA VAL A 4 -10.31 12.52 -3.07
C VAL A 4 -9.68 13.75 -2.42
N LEU A 5 -10.44 14.84 -2.37
CA LEU A 5 -10.13 16.06 -1.64
C LEU A 5 -11.43 16.61 -1.06
N GLY A 6 -11.43 17.00 0.23
CA GLY A 6 -12.57 17.62 0.88
C GLY A 6 -12.11 18.78 1.75
N TYR A 7 -12.88 19.87 1.77
CA TYR A 7 -12.63 21.05 2.60
C TYR A 7 -13.93 21.52 3.27
N ALA A 8 -13.97 21.52 4.60
CA ALA A 8 -15.15 21.87 5.36
C ALA A 8 -15.19 23.36 5.70
N GLY A 9 -15.34 24.21 4.68
CA GLY A 9 -15.39 25.66 4.82
C GLY A 9 -15.78 26.36 3.52
N HIS A 10 -16.11 27.63 3.60
CA HIS A 10 -16.53 28.46 2.44
C HIS A 10 -15.56 29.61 2.14
N ASP A 11 -14.42 29.63 2.81
CA ASP A 11 -13.38 30.66 2.68
C ASP A 11 -12.23 30.27 1.72
N LEU A 12 -12.30 29.08 1.11
CA LEU A 12 -11.40 28.63 0.05
C LEU A 12 -12.09 28.73 -1.31
N SER A 13 -11.48 29.41 -2.28
CA SER A 13 -12.06 29.49 -3.63
C SER A 13 -12.00 28.15 -4.36
N LYS A 14 -12.96 27.93 -5.27
CA LYS A 14 -13.03 26.71 -6.10
C LYS A 14 -11.79 26.55 -6.98
N GLU A 15 -11.25 27.67 -7.48
CA GLU A 15 -10.03 27.68 -8.30
C GLU A 15 -8.84 27.17 -7.49
N LYS A 16 -8.65 27.69 -6.26
CA LYS A 16 -7.56 27.22 -5.37
C LYS A 16 -7.74 25.79 -4.96
N PHE A 17 -8.95 25.36 -4.64
CA PHE A 17 -9.26 23.97 -4.33
C PHE A 17 -8.96 23.03 -5.52
N THR A 18 -9.31 23.46 -6.74
CA THR A 18 -9.00 22.71 -7.98
C THR A 18 -7.49 22.59 -8.18
N GLU A 19 -6.71 23.67 -7.97
CA GLU A 19 -5.26 23.61 -8.02
C GLU A 19 -4.69 22.56 -7.05
N LEU A 20 -5.23 22.52 -5.83
CA LEU A 20 -4.83 21.51 -4.82
C LEU A 20 -5.18 20.09 -5.26
N LEU A 21 -6.37 19.85 -5.82
CA LEU A 21 -6.80 18.56 -6.35
C LEU A 21 -5.87 18.10 -7.49
N MET A 22 -5.52 19.00 -8.40
CA MET A 22 -4.69 18.69 -9.58
C MET A 22 -3.26 18.27 -9.25
N ARG A 23 -2.77 18.49 -8.03
CA ARG A 23 -1.46 17.96 -7.57
C ARG A 23 -1.39 16.43 -7.57
N THR A 24 -2.54 15.77 -7.60
CA THR A 24 -2.66 14.30 -7.68
C THR A 24 -3.36 13.83 -8.94
N VAL A 25 -3.32 14.61 -10.03
CA VAL A 25 -3.98 14.26 -11.30
C VAL A 25 -3.54 12.90 -11.85
N SER A 26 -2.27 12.52 -11.62
CA SER A 26 -1.75 11.20 -12.04
C SER A 26 -2.48 10.01 -11.40
N ARG A 27 -3.07 10.19 -10.19
CA ARG A 27 -3.91 9.16 -9.57
C ARG A 27 -5.24 8.96 -10.29
N GLY A 28 -5.84 10.06 -10.75
CA GLY A 28 -7.14 10.05 -11.41
C GLY A 28 -7.12 10.87 -12.70
N PRO A 29 -6.44 10.36 -13.76
CA PRO A 29 -6.20 11.15 -14.97
C PRO A 29 -7.40 11.21 -15.92
N ASP A 30 -8.36 10.28 -15.78
CA ASP A 30 -9.40 10.10 -16.78
C ASP A 30 -10.48 11.21 -16.70
N ASP A 31 -10.81 11.68 -15.49
CA ASP A 31 -11.73 12.80 -15.27
C ASP A 31 -11.52 13.44 -13.89
N GLN A 32 -11.82 14.74 -13.74
CA GLN A 32 -11.75 15.48 -12.48
C GLN A 32 -13.02 16.29 -12.28
N ARG A 33 -13.57 16.24 -11.06
CA ARG A 33 -14.78 17.00 -10.68
C ARG A 33 -14.63 17.68 -9.35
N VAL A 34 -15.05 18.93 -9.26
CA VAL A 34 -15.18 19.69 -8.02
C VAL A 34 -16.64 20.10 -7.85
N ALA A 35 -17.22 19.71 -6.73
CA ALA A 35 -18.58 20.04 -6.34
C ALA A 35 -18.58 21.00 -5.14
N GLU A 36 -19.46 21.99 -5.18
CA GLU A 36 -19.82 22.80 -4.02
C GLU A 36 -20.95 22.10 -3.24
N THR A 37 -20.83 22.04 -1.94
CA THR A 37 -21.75 21.36 -1.04
C THR A 37 -22.11 22.28 0.13
N GLU A 38 -23.10 21.89 0.94
CA GLU A 38 -23.47 22.65 2.14
C GLU A 38 -22.32 22.74 3.17
N PHE A 39 -21.38 21.79 3.18
CA PHE A 39 -20.25 21.82 4.11
C PHE A 39 -19.03 22.54 3.55
N GLY A 40 -18.96 22.77 2.24
CA GLY A 40 -17.80 23.36 1.56
C GLY A 40 -17.53 22.72 0.20
N LEU A 41 -16.29 22.31 -0.07
CA LEU A 41 -15.85 21.79 -1.36
C LEU A 41 -15.51 20.31 -1.29
N LEU A 42 -15.91 19.58 -2.34
CA LEU A 42 -15.61 18.15 -2.51
C LEU A 42 -15.04 17.91 -3.90
N GLY A 43 -13.88 17.25 -3.98
CA GLY A 43 -13.15 16.99 -5.21
C GLY A 43 -12.89 15.51 -5.41
N PHE A 44 -12.95 15.09 -6.67
CA PHE A 44 -12.66 13.73 -7.09
C PHE A 44 -11.88 13.72 -8.40
N GLY A 45 -10.83 12.90 -8.47
CA GLY A 45 -10.13 12.57 -9.70
C GLY A 45 -10.27 11.07 -9.95
N ARG A 46 -10.74 10.71 -11.15
CA ARG A 46 -11.08 9.34 -11.51
C ARG A 46 -9.96 8.64 -12.26
N LEU A 47 -9.64 7.42 -11.85
CA LEU A 47 -9.07 6.36 -12.68
C LEU A 47 -10.18 5.32 -12.85
N ALA A 48 -10.70 5.17 -14.06
CA ALA A 48 -11.81 4.28 -14.34
C ALA A 48 -11.34 2.82 -14.38
N ILE A 49 -11.73 2.03 -13.37
CA ILE A 49 -11.41 0.62 -13.23
C ILE A 49 -12.69 -0.22 -13.24
N MET A 50 -13.72 0.20 -12.47
CA MET A 50 -15.04 -0.41 -12.42
C MET A 50 -16.07 0.57 -12.96
N GLY A 51 -17.07 0.05 -13.73
CA GLY A 51 -18.13 0.87 -14.29
C GLY A 51 -17.58 1.98 -15.19
N LEU A 52 -17.01 1.65 -16.34
CA LEU A 52 -16.22 2.55 -17.19
C LEU A 52 -17.01 3.71 -17.82
N THR A 53 -18.34 3.71 -17.70
CA THR A 53 -19.19 4.76 -18.28
C THR A 53 -19.09 6.09 -17.50
N PRO A 54 -19.50 7.23 -18.10
CA PRO A 54 -19.47 8.53 -17.44
C PRO A 54 -20.27 8.60 -16.13
N GLU A 55 -21.34 7.80 -16.01
CA GLU A 55 -22.20 7.72 -14.82
C GLU A 55 -21.46 7.21 -13.57
N GLY A 56 -20.34 6.48 -13.75
CA GLY A 56 -19.45 6.08 -12.65
C GLY A 56 -18.57 7.21 -12.11
N MET A 57 -18.74 8.47 -12.59
CA MET A 57 -17.99 9.62 -12.09
C MET A 57 -18.57 10.16 -10.78
N GLN A 58 -17.68 10.35 -9.80
CA GLN A 58 -18.03 10.88 -8.48
C GLN A 58 -17.84 12.42 -8.41
N PRO A 59 -18.48 13.14 -7.44
CA PRO A 59 -19.26 12.61 -6.31
C PRO A 59 -20.57 11.96 -6.73
N PHE A 60 -20.94 10.86 -6.05
CA PHE A 60 -22.31 10.34 -6.14
C PHE A 60 -23.22 11.14 -5.22
N PHE A 61 -24.40 11.51 -5.73
CA PHE A 61 -25.39 12.29 -5.01
C PHE A 61 -26.70 11.50 -4.83
N ARG A 62 -27.33 11.66 -3.65
CA ARG A 62 -28.73 11.29 -3.39
C ARG A 62 -29.40 12.44 -2.64
N GLY A 63 -30.14 13.27 -3.38
CA GLY A 63 -30.54 14.57 -2.86
C GLY A 63 -29.32 15.47 -2.60
N ASN A 64 -29.22 15.98 -1.37
CA ASN A 64 -28.07 16.79 -0.93
C ASN A 64 -26.98 15.95 -0.23
N ASP A 65 -27.21 14.65 0.00
CA ASP A 65 -26.18 13.73 0.50
C ASP A 65 -25.21 13.39 -0.61
N CYS A 66 -23.92 13.30 -0.29
CA CYS A 66 -22.92 12.98 -1.31
C CYS A 66 -21.75 12.18 -0.74
N VAL A 67 -21.05 11.46 -1.63
CA VAL A 67 -19.85 10.69 -1.29
C VAL A 67 -18.84 10.72 -2.42
N VAL A 68 -17.55 10.78 -2.04
CA VAL A 68 -16.41 10.42 -2.89
C VAL A 68 -15.61 9.32 -2.20
N CYS A 69 -15.18 8.34 -2.97
CA CYS A 69 -14.41 7.21 -2.50
C CYS A 69 -13.29 6.87 -3.48
N ASN A 70 -12.05 6.89 -3.00
CA ASN A 70 -10.94 6.21 -3.64
C ASN A 70 -10.91 4.80 -3.06
N GLY A 71 -11.46 3.81 -3.75
CA GLY A 71 -11.58 2.47 -3.21
C GLY A 71 -11.94 1.43 -4.25
N GLU A 72 -11.90 0.19 -3.79
CA GLU A 72 -12.42 -0.99 -4.46
C GLU A 72 -13.24 -1.78 -3.44
N LEU A 73 -14.54 -1.92 -3.68
CA LEU A 73 -15.48 -2.63 -2.81
C LEU A 73 -15.69 -4.04 -3.38
N TYR A 74 -14.99 -5.01 -2.80
CA TYR A 74 -15.04 -6.39 -3.28
C TYR A 74 -16.41 -7.03 -3.03
N GLY A 75 -16.89 -7.79 -4.02
CA GLY A 75 -18.20 -8.46 -3.91
C GLY A 75 -19.41 -7.51 -3.91
N PHE A 76 -19.27 -6.31 -4.46
CA PHE A 76 -20.34 -5.30 -4.47
C PHE A 76 -21.60 -5.72 -5.26
N ARG A 77 -21.46 -6.56 -6.31
CA ARG A 77 -22.60 -6.92 -7.17
C ARG A 77 -23.75 -7.65 -6.45
N PRO A 78 -23.52 -8.67 -5.59
CA PRO A 78 -24.56 -9.22 -4.73
C PRO A 78 -25.19 -8.18 -3.79
N VAL A 79 -24.35 -7.32 -3.17
CA VAL A 79 -24.83 -6.26 -2.27
C VAL A 79 -25.70 -5.25 -3.03
N LYS A 80 -25.31 -4.85 -4.25
CA LYS A 80 -26.11 -3.99 -5.12
C LYS A 80 -27.48 -4.59 -5.39
N LYS A 81 -27.57 -5.90 -5.70
CA LYS A 81 -28.86 -6.61 -5.91
C LYS A 81 -29.74 -6.62 -4.65
N GLU A 82 -29.17 -6.79 -3.46
CA GLU A 82 -29.91 -6.70 -2.21
C GLU A 82 -30.47 -5.29 -2.00
N LEU A 83 -29.66 -4.27 -2.27
CA LEU A 83 -30.09 -2.88 -2.16
C LEU A 83 -31.16 -2.53 -3.22
N GLU A 84 -31.09 -3.09 -4.44
CA GLU A 84 -32.14 -2.97 -5.45
C GLU A 84 -33.47 -3.60 -4.97
N ALA A 85 -33.41 -4.75 -4.30
CA ALA A 85 -34.59 -5.38 -3.70
C ALA A 85 -35.16 -4.54 -2.53
N ASP A 86 -34.33 -3.77 -1.83
CA ASP A 86 -34.73 -2.79 -0.81
C ASP A 86 -35.30 -1.49 -1.43
N GLY A 87 -35.33 -1.35 -2.78
CA GLY A 87 -35.92 -0.23 -3.49
C GLY A 87 -34.93 0.88 -3.90
N TYR A 88 -33.61 0.67 -3.76
CA TYR A 88 -32.62 1.60 -4.26
C TYR A 88 -32.41 1.42 -5.76
N THR A 89 -32.12 2.52 -6.47
CA THR A 89 -31.78 2.53 -7.89
C THR A 89 -30.34 2.95 -8.08
N PHE A 90 -29.68 2.47 -9.14
CA PHE A 90 -28.30 2.77 -9.48
C PHE A 90 -28.19 3.22 -10.93
N GLU A 91 -27.30 4.15 -11.22
CA GLU A 91 -27.10 4.72 -12.54
C GLU A 91 -25.86 4.15 -13.24
N SER A 92 -24.92 3.58 -12.47
CA SER A 92 -23.67 3.05 -12.97
C SER A 92 -23.36 1.63 -12.46
N ASP A 93 -22.35 1.02 -13.03
CA ASP A 93 -21.76 -0.23 -12.52
C ASP A 93 -20.52 0.02 -11.66
N SER A 94 -20.33 1.26 -11.15
CA SER A 94 -19.30 1.54 -10.16
C SER A 94 -19.65 0.86 -8.83
N ASP A 95 -18.67 0.19 -8.25
CA ASP A 95 -18.73 -0.43 -6.93
C ASP A 95 -19.02 0.60 -5.82
N CYS A 96 -18.46 1.81 -5.94
CA CYS A 96 -18.60 2.88 -4.95
C CYS A 96 -20.01 3.50 -4.89
N GLU A 97 -20.87 3.29 -5.88
CA GLU A 97 -22.23 3.84 -5.89
C GLU A 97 -23.12 3.23 -4.79
N ILE A 98 -22.78 2.03 -4.28
CA ILE A 98 -23.52 1.39 -3.18
C ILE A 98 -23.29 2.05 -1.80
N ILE A 99 -22.32 2.94 -1.65
CA ILE A 99 -21.90 3.48 -0.34
C ILE A 99 -23.02 4.28 0.32
N LEU A 100 -23.68 5.21 -0.37
CA LEU A 100 -24.80 5.96 0.21
C LEU A 100 -25.98 5.08 0.62
N PRO A 101 -26.46 4.12 -0.20
CA PRO A 101 -27.45 3.13 0.21
C PRO A 101 -27.05 2.31 1.44
N LEU A 102 -25.79 1.86 1.53
CA LEU A 102 -25.28 1.16 2.71
C LEU A 102 -25.29 2.05 3.95
N TYR A 103 -24.90 3.32 3.81
CA TYR A 103 -24.98 4.28 4.90
C TYR A 103 -26.43 4.50 5.37
N TYR A 104 -27.40 4.54 4.47
CA TYR A 104 -28.80 4.68 4.84
C TYR A 104 -29.31 3.44 5.58
N LYS A 105 -28.85 2.26 5.19
CA LYS A 105 -29.26 0.99 5.80
C LYS A 105 -28.62 0.76 7.17
N TYR A 106 -27.32 1.04 7.30
CA TYR A 106 -26.53 0.65 8.49
C TYR A 106 -25.99 1.84 9.30
N GLY A 107 -26.13 3.09 8.81
CA GLY A 107 -25.50 4.25 9.46
C GLY A 107 -23.98 4.12 9.49
N LEU A 108 -23.36 4.52 10.60
CA LEU A 108 -21.90 4.41 10.77
C LEU A 108 -21.41 2.96 10.96
N ASP A 109 -22.30 2.01 11.24
CA ASP A 109 -21.93 0.59 11.29
C ASP A 109 -21.63 0.00 9.90
N MET A 110 -21.94 0.71 8.83
CA MET A 110 -21.67 0.24 7.47
C MET A 110 -20.19 -0.15 7.26
N PHE A 111 -19.24 0.48 7.98
CA PHE A 111 -17.82 0.17 7.85
C PHE A 111 -17.47 -1.26 8.27
N ASN A 112 -18.28 -1.91 9.12
CA ASN A 112 -18.15 -3.31 9.50
C ASN A 112 -18.73 -4.28 8.46
N HIS A 113 -19.48 -3.76 7.48
CA HIS A 113 -20.09 -4.53 6.39
C HIS A 113 -19.32 -4.40 5.06
N LEU A 114 -18.21 -3.66 5.03
CA LEU A 114 -17.40 -3.47 3.83
C LEU A 114 -16.24 -4.48 3.77
N ASP A 115 -16.16 -5.24 2.68
CA ASP A 115 -14.94 -5.93 2.27
C ASP A 115 -14.28 -5.07 1.20
N ALA A 116 -13.37 -4.18 1.62
CA ALA A 116 -12.90 -3.11 0.75
C ALA A 116 -11.52 -2.56 1.13
N GLU A 117 -10.82 -2.05 0.14
CA GLU A 117 -9.68 -1.15 0.26
C GLU A 117 -10.18 0.26 -0.05
N PHE A 118 -10.27 1.16 0.93
CA PHE A 118 -10.94 2.44 0.70
C PHE A 118 -10.44 3.63 1.52
N ALA A 119 -10.62 4.81 0.95
CA ALA A 119 -10.59 6.10 1.63
C ALA A 119 -11.75 6.95 1.08
N MET A 120 -12.66 7.38 1.94
CA MET A 120 -13.87 8.09 1.51
C MET A 120 -14.16 9.34 2.31
N ILE A 121 -14.92 10.25 1.69
CA ILE A 121 -15.52 11.41 2.35
C ILE A 121 -17.01 11.42 1.99
N LEU A 122 -17.88 11.43 3.00
CA LEU A 122 -19.34 11.39 2.88
C LEU A 122 -19.96 12.55 3.64
N TYR A 123 -20.99 13.17 3.07
CA TYR A 123 -21.79 14.17 3.73
C TYR A 123 -23.26 13.75 3.83
N ASP A 124 -23.77 13.70 5.05
CA ASP A 124 -25.21 13.53 5.38
C ASP A 124 -25.83 14.92 5.64
N SER A 125 -26.56 15.42 4.67
CA SER A 125 -27.18 16.74 4.71
C SER A 125 -28.27 16.89 5.77
N ARG A 126 -28.95 15.79 6.11
CA ARG A 126 -30.05 15.79 7.11
C ARG A 126 -29.50 15.95 8.52
N LYS A 127 -28.40 15.23 8.82
CA LYS A 127 -27.71 15.31 10.12
C LYS A 127 -26.66 16.41 10.14
N LYS A 128 -26.30 16.96 8.97
CA LYS A 128 -25.16 17.88 8.77
C LYS A 128 -23.84 17.24 9.24
N TRP A 129 -23.66 15.97 8.93
CA TRP A 129 -22.49 15.21 9.32
C TRP A 129 -21.51 15.11 8.14
N LEU A 130 -20.31 15.64 8.35
CA LEU A 130 -19.17 15.32 7.52
C LEU A 130 -18.47 14.11 8.09
N ILE A 131 -18.37 13.06 7.30
CA ILE A 131 -17.79 11.77 7.63
C ILE A 131 -16.61 11.53 6.69
N ALA A 132 -15.47 11.16 7.23
CA ALA A 132 -14.37 10.62 6.44
C ALA A 132 -13.96 9.27 7.04
N ALA A 133 -13.52 8.30 6.21
CA ALA A 133 -13.16 6.99 6.73
C ALA A 133 -12.06 6.34 5.89
N ARG A 134 -11.31 5.45 6.51
CA ARG A 134 -10.19 4.74 5.90
C ARG A 134 -10.25 3.24 6.26
N ASP A 135 -9.86 2.39 5.33
CA ASP A 135 -9.84 0.93 5.49
C ASP A 135 -8.97 0.45 6.67
N PRO A 136 -9.19 -0.78 7.18
CA PRO A 136 -8.51 -1.29 8.38
C PRO A 136 -7.00 -1.43 8.31
N ILE A 137 -6.42 -1.53 7.11
CA ILE A 137 -4.97 -1.66 6.87
C ILE A 137 -4.37 -0.31 6.46
N GLY A 138 -5.21 0.57 5.87
CA GLY A 138 -4.78 1.82 5.27
C GLY A 138 -4.16 1.64 3.90
N ILE A 139 -4.66 0.66 3.13
CA ILE A 139 -4.22 0.39 1.75
C ILE A 139 -4.48 1.62 0.89
N ARG A 140 -5.68 2.20 0.99
CA ARG A 140 -5.95 3.49 0.36
C ARG A 140 -5.51 4.63 1.28
N PRO A 141 -4.73 5.58 0.75
CA PRO A 141 -4.24 6.68 1.56
C PRO A 141 -5.31 7.71 1.85
N LEU A 142 -5.26 8.25 3.07
CA LEU A 142 -6.01 9.43 3.47
C LEU A 142 -5.18 10.23 4.47
N PHE A 143 -5.18 11.55 4.30
CA PHE A 143 -4.55 12.53 5.19
C PHE A 143 -5.57 13.57 5.61
N TYR A 144 -5.30 14.27 6.72
CA TYR A 144 -6.12 15.39 7.16
C TYR A 144 -5.26 16.48 7.76
N GLY A 145 -5.83 17.66 7.85
CA GLY A 145 -5.25 18.80 8.53
C GLY A 145 -6.29 19.89 8.75
N TYR A 146 -5.87 20.96 9.40
CA TYR A 146 -6.74 22.12 9.64
C TYR A 146 -6.14 23.33 8.95
N SER A 147 -6.98 24.10 8.25
CA SER A 147 -6.60 25.40 7.69
C SER A 147 -6.31 26.43 8.79
N GLU A 148 -5.79 27.59 8.43
CA GLU A 148 -5.62 28.70 9.37
C GLU A 148 -6.94 29.16 10.00
N SER A 149 -8.06 29.06 9.27
CA SER A 149 -9.41 29.36 9.75
C SER A 149 -9.99 28.25 10.65
N GLY A 150 -9.27 27.14 10.87
CA GLY A 150 -9.72 26.02 11.70
C GLY A 150 -10.62 25.01 10.99
N HIS A 151 -10.85 25.16 9.68
CA HIS A 151 -11.63 24.20 8.90
C HIS A 151 -10.82 22.94 8.60
N ILE A 152 -11.46 21.76 8.76
CA ILE A 152 -10.81 20.49 8.46
C ILE A 152 -10.77 20.25 6.95
N ALA A 153 -9.65 19.69 6.49
CA ALA A 153 -9.47 19.22 5.12
C ALA A 153 -9.03 17.75 5.13
N PHE A 154 -9.47 16.99 4.12
CA PHE A 154 -9.07 15.60 3.88
C PHE A 154 -8.55 15.46 2.46
N ALA A 155 -7.52 14.64 2.25
CA ALA A 155 -6.95 14.39 0.93
C ALA A 155 -6.35 13.00 0.82
N SER A 156 -6.34 12.46 -0.38
CA SER A 156 -5.64 11.20 -0.68
C SER A 156 -4.14 11.29 -0.41
N GLU A 157 -3.51 12.43 -0.67
CA GLU A 157 -2.08 12.62 -0.42
C GLU A 157 -1.78 13.92 0.31
N ALA A 158 -0.73 13.89 1.14
CA ALA A 158 -0.32 15.06 1.92
C ALA A 158 0.00 16.28 1.04
N LYS A 159 0.55 16.08 -0.17
CA LYS A 159 0.88 17.19 -1.08
C LYS A 159 -0.32 18.06 -1.47
N ASN A 160 -1.54 17.50 -1.47
CA ASN A 160 -2.75 18.30 -1.71
C ASN A 160 -3.03 19.31 -0.59
N LEU A 161 -2.56 19.03 0.64
CA LEU A 161 -2.79 19.87 1.84
C LEU A 161 -1.64 20.84 2.12
N ILE A 162 -0.50 20.71 1.42
CA ILE A 162 0.62 21.67 1.55
C ILE A 162 0.19 23.07 1.11
N GLY A 163 0.40 24.04 2.00
CA GLY A 163 -0.01 25.44 1.79
C GLY A 163 -1.50 25.71 2.11
N LEU A 164 -2.29 24.69 2.44
CA LEU A 164 -3.65 24.82 2.98
C LEU A 164 -3.64 24.57 4.50
N CYS A 165 -2.92 23.56 4.96
CA CYS A 165 -2.87 23.15 6.35
C CYS A 165 -1.47 23.37 6.93
N LYS A 166 -1.39 23.91 8.15
CA LYS A 166 -0.11 24.14 8.84
C LYS A 166 0.56 22.84 9.26
N LYS A 167 -0.22 21.87 9.73
CA LYS A 167 0.20 20.51 10.07
C LYS A 167 -0.71 19.52 9.35
N ILE A 168 -0.10 18.46 8.82
CA ILE A 168 -0.78 17.40 8.08
C ILE A 168 -0.54 16.09 8.83
N TYR A 169 -1.58 15.31 8.97
CA TYR A 169 -1.56 14.04 9.69
C TYR A 169 -2.06 12.91 8.78
N PRO A 170 -1.45 11.73 8.83
CA PRO A 170 -2.07 10.54 8.28
C PRO A 170 -3.41 10.26 8.98
N PHE A 171 -4.44 9.94 8.22
CA PHE A 171 -5.73 9.55 8.80
C PHE A 171 -5.60 8.17 9.46
N PRO A 172 -6.11 7.99 10.70
CA PRO A 172 -6.00 6.72 11.41
C PRO A 172 -6.65 5.56 10.64
N ILE A 173 -5.95 4.44 10.54
CA ILE A 173 -6.45 3.23 9.88
C ILE A 173 -7.63 2.62 10.66
N GLY A 174 -8.53 1.92 9.95
CA GLY A 174 -9.70 1.29 10.57
C GLY A 174 -10.57 2.25 11.36
N SER A 175 -10.62 3.52 10.94
CA SER A 175 -11.28 4.58 11.68
C SER A 175 -12.16 5.43 10.77
N TYR A 176 -13.14 6.08 11.38
CA TYR A 176 -13.86 7.17 10.74
C TYR A 176 -13.77 8.44 11.58
N TYR A 177 -13.86 9.57 10.91
CA TYR A 177 -14.11 10.88 11.47
C TYR A 177 -15.60 11.21 11.30
N CYS A 178 -16.23 11.73 12.34
CA CYS A 178 -17.57 12.28 12.27
C CYS A 178 -17.68 13.47 13.23
N ASN A 179 -17.95 14.66 12.68
CA ASN A 179 -18.20 15.89 13.46
C ASN A 179 -17.19 16.14 14.59
N GLY A 180 -15.91 16.22 14.26
CA GLY A 180 -14.84 16.55 15.21
C GLY A 180 -14.29 15.36 16.00
N LYS A 181 -14.81 14.15 15.81
CA LYS A 181 -14.38 12.95 16.54
C LYS A 181 -13.85 11.88 15.60
N PHE A 182 -12.69 11.32 15.95
CA PHE A 182 -12.17 10.09 15.34
C PHE A 182 -12.62 8.90 16.17
N VAL A 183 -13.15 7.88 15.51
CA VAL A 183 -13.63 6.64 16.13
C VAL A 183 -13.03 5.46 15.38
N ARG A 184 -12.32 4.58 16.07
CA ARG A 184 -11.82 3.33 15.51
C ARG A 184 -12.98 2.31 15.45
N TYR A 185 -13.29 1.80 14.26
CA TYR A 185 -14.29 0.75 14.06
C TYR A 185 -13.65 -0.64 13.94
N CYS A 186 -12.36 -0.71 13.53
CA CYS A 186 -11.62 -1.96 13.37
C CYS A 186 -10.14 -1.77 13.70
N ASP A 187 -9.57 -2.68 14.48
CA ASP A 187 -8.13 -2.91 14.57
C ASP A 187 -7.83 -4.29 14.02
N ILE A 188 -7.48 -4.38 12.76
CA ILE A 188 -7.26 -5.66 12.06
C ILE A 188 -6.11 -6.49 12.66
N ALA A 189 -5.18 -5.84 13.34
CA ALA A 189 -4.05 -6.49 14.00
C ALA A 189 -4.42 -7.05 15.39
N ASP A 190 -5.54 -6.62 15.97
CA ASP A 190 -5.97 -7.13 17.26
C ASP A 190 -6.39 -8.60 17.17
N THR A 191 -5.88 -9.41 18.09
CA THR A 191 -6.11 -10.86 18.12
C THR A 191 -6.50 -11.24 19.54
N PRO A 192 -7.80 -11.22 19.84
CA PRO A 192 -8.28 -11.48 21.20
C PRO A 192 -8.08 -12.95 21.64
N ALA A 193 -8.00 -13.88 20.68
CA ALA A 193 -7.73 -15.29 20.93
C ALA A 193 -7.10 -15.96 19.71
N TYR A 194 -6.24 -16.95 19.96
CA TYR A 194 -5.70 -17.80 18.90
C TYR A 194 -6.67 -18.91 18.56
N ASN A 195 -6.72 -19.29 17.26
CA ASN A 195 -7.51 -20.44 16.84
C ASN A 195 -6.86 -21.76 17.31
N THR A 196 -7.64 -22.82 17.36
CA THR A 196 -7.23 -24.16 17.79
C THR A 196 -7.17 -25.17 16.66
N ASP A 197 -7.10 -24.69 15.41
CA ASP A 197 -7.03 -25.54 14.22
C ASP A 197 -5.75 -26.42 14.27
N ASP A 198 -5.87 -27.67 13.86
CA ASP A 198 -4.72 -28.53 13.63
C ASP A 198 -3.87 -28.07 12.44
N MET A 199 -2.76 -28.74 12.15
CA MET A 199 -1.84 -28.35 11.09
C MET A 199 -2.53 -28.40 9.71
N ASP A 200 -3.21 -29.50 9.39
CA ASP A 200 -3.82 -29.71 8.08
C ASP A 200 -4.94 -28.71 7.81
N THR A 201 -5.79 -28.46 8.81
CA THR A 201 -6.81 -27.42 8.76
C THR A 201 -6.21 -26.03 8.57
N THR A 202 -5.14 -25.73 9.29
CA THR A 202 -4.43 -24.44 9.18
C THR A 202 -3.88 -24.22 7.78
N LEU A 203 -3.17 -25.21 7.22
CA LEU A 203 -2.61 -25.12 5.88
C LEU A 203 -3.70 -24.99 4.81
N THR A 204 -4.79 -25.73 4.96
CA THR A 204 -5.94 -25.66 4.05
C THR A 204 -6.56 -24.26 4.08
N LYS A 205 -6.84 -23.70 5.28
CA LYS A 205 -7.43 -22.36 5.41
C LYS A 205 -6.50 -21.25 4.92
N ILE A 206 -5.18 -21.34 5.16
CA ILE A 206 -4.21 -20.39 4.58
C ILE A 206 -4.34 -20.38 3.06
N ARG A 207 -4.33 -21.55 2.43
CA ARG A 207 -4.43 -21.68 0.97
C ARG A 207 -5.77 -21.15 0.45
N GLU A 208 -6.89 -21.62 1.00
CA GLU A 208 -8.22 -21.25 0.53
C GLU A 208 -8.47 -19.73 0.64
N LYS A 209 -8.09 -19.13 1.78
CA LYS A 209 -8.29 -17.70 2.00
C LYS A 209 -7.40 -16.83 1.13
N LEU A 210 -6.13 -17.22 0.89
CA LEU A 210 -5.27 -16.48 -0.04
C LEU A 210 -5.78 -16.62 -1.49
N VAL A 211 -6.22 -17.82 -1.87
CA VAL A 211 -6.85 -18.04 -3.19
C VAL A 211 -8.09 -17.16 -3.36
N ALA A 212 -8.96 -17.09 -2.35
CA ALA A 212 -10.12 -16.20 -2.38
C ALA A 212 -9.72 -14.72 -2.43
N GLY A 213 -8.69 -14.33 -1.68
CA GLY A 213 -8.15 -12.96 -1.67
C GLY A 213 -7.61 -12.52 -3.02
N VAL A 214 -6.92 -13.42 -3.75
CA VAL A 214 -6.48 -13.14 -5.13
C VAL A 214 -7.69 -13.09 -6.07
N ASP A 215 -8.60 -14.06 -6.00
CA ASP A 215 -9.77 -14.19 -6.88
C ASP A 215 -10.62 -12.91 -6.86
N LYS A 216 -10.95 -12.39 -5.68
CA LYS A 216 -11.66 -11.11 -5.51
C LYS A 216 -10.98 -9.96 -6.25
N ARG A 217 -9.64 -9.91 -6.23
CA ARG A 217 -8.84 -8.83 -6.80
C ARG A 217 -8.60 -8.94 -8.29
N LEU A 218 -9.06 -10.02 -8.92
CA LEU A 218 -9.07 -10.17 -10.38
C LEU A 218 -10.28 -9.50 -11.04
N ASP A 219 -11.31 -9.13 -10.27
CA ASP A 219 -12.52 -8.48 -10.78
C ASP A 219 -12.21 -7.02 -11.15
N ALA A 220 -12.08 -6.74 -12.44
CA ALA A 220 -11.86 -5.42 -13.00
C ALA A 220 -12.39 -5.36 -14.44
N ASP A 221 -12.96 -4.21 -14.82
CA ASP A 221 -13.42 -3.95 -16.19
C ASP A 221 -12.27 -3.50 -17.12
N THR A 222 -11.04 -3.43 -16.59
CA THR A 222 -9.82 -3.02 -17.28
C THR A 222 -8.74 -4.10 -17.20
N PRO A 223 -7.71 -4.07 -18.10
CA PRO A 223 -6.62 -5.04 -18.08
C PRO A 223 -5.84 -5.06 -16.76
N VAL A 224 -5.59 -6.28 -16.27
CA VAL A 224 -4.86 -6.58 -15.03
C VAL A 224 -3.47 -7.14 -15.36
N GLY A 225 -2.45 -6.65 -14.65
CA GLY A 225 -1.08 -7.13 -14.70
C GLY A 225 -0.55 -7.51 -13.31
N PHE A 226 0.66 -8.06 -13.28
CA PHE A 226 1.24 -8.61 -12.05
C PHE A 226 2.70 -8.22 -11.92
N LEU A 227 3.10 -7.73 -10.75
CA LEU A 227 4.52 -7.57 -10.42
C LEU A 227 5.07 -8.92 -9.96
N LEU A 228 6.14 -9.40 -10.62
CA LEU A 228 6.72 -10.71 -10.38
C LEU A 228 8.22 -10.57 -10.12
N SER A 229 8.63 -10.64 -8.84
CA SER A 229 10.04 -10.59 -8.44
C SER A 229 10.72 -11.97 -8.36
N GLY A 230 10.00 -13.06 -8.63
CA GLY A 230 10.52 -14.43 -8.40
C GLY A 230 10.67 -14.79 -6.92
N GLY A 231 10.27 -13.93 -5.99
CA GLY A 231 10.10 -14.22 -4.58
C GLY A 231 8.81 -15.00 -4.33
N LEU A 232 8.72 -15.69 -3.17
CA LEU A 232 7.56 -16.52 -2.82
C LEU A 232 6.23 -15.77 -2.98
N ASP A 233 6.13 -14.57 -2.41
CA ASP A 233 4.88 -13.85 -2.25
C ASP A 233 4.27 -13.42 -3.59
N SER A 234 5.04 -12.72 -4.42
CA SER A 234 4.63 -12.32 -5.77
C SER A 234 4.37 -13.53 -6.68
N SER A 235 5.18 -14.59 -6.54
CA SER A 235 5.01 -15.80 -7.33
C SER A 235 3.73 -16.56 -6.99
N LEU A 236 3.33 -16.60 -5.70
CA LEU A 236 2.05 -17.20 -5.29
C LEU A 236 0.86 -16.42 -5.83
N VAL A 237 0.89 -15.08 -5.78
CA VAL A 237 -0.16 -14.24 -6.37
C VAL A 237 -0.31 -14.54 -7.87
N CYS A 238 0.82 -14.59 -8.61
CA CYS A 238 0.81 -14.93 -10.04
C CYS A 238 0.31 -16.35 -10.32
N ALA A 239 0.75 -17.33 -9.53
CA ALA A 239 0.33 -18.74 -9.71
C ALA A 239 -1.16 -18.95 -9.47
N ILE A 240 -1.70 -18.33 -8.42
CA ILE A 240 -3.14 -18.37 -8.12
C ILE A 240 -3.93 -17.68 -9.26
N ALA A 241 -3.50 -16.49 -9.68
CA ALA A 241 -4.16 -15.76 -10.76
C ALA A 241 -4.15 -16.53 -12.08
N ALA A 242 -3.02 -17.14 -12.47
CA ALA A 242 -2.92 -17.94 -13.68
C ALA A 242 -3.88 -19.14 -13.65
N LYS A 243 -3.95 -19.87 -12.52
CA LYS A 243 -4.88 -20.98 -12.36
C LYS A 243 -6.36 -20.54 -12.39
N LYS A 244 -6.68 -19.41 -11.76
CA LYS A 244 -8.05 -18.87 -11.72
C LYS A 244 -8.53 -18.36 -13.08
N LEU A 245 -7.67 -17.64 -13.80
CA LEU A 245 -8.02 -17.08 -15.11
C LEU A 245 -7.99 -18.12 -16.24
N GLY A 246 -7.22 -19.23 -16.08
CA GLY A 246 -7.08 -20.27 -17.10
C GLY A 246 -6.51 -19.78 -18.44
N LYS A 247 -5.78 -18.66 -18.42
CA LYS A 247 -5.14 -18.03 -19.59
C LYS A 247 -3.80 -17.41 -19.18
N PRO A 248 -2.88 -17.15 -20.13
CA PRO A 248 -1.65 -16.43 -19.84
C PRO A 248 -1.91 -15.10 -19.15
N ILE A 249 -1.16 -14.84 -18.08
CA ILE A 249 -1.17 -13.58 -17.35
C ILE A 249 0.01 -12.71 -17.79
N ARG A 250 -0.11 -11.38 -17.68
CA ARG A 250 0.95 -10.42 -18.02
C ARG A 250 1.73 -10.08 -16.77
N THR A 251 3.02 -10.42 -16.75
CA THR A 251 3.90 -10.26 -15.59
C THR A 251 5.07 -9.34 -15.90
N PHE A 252 5.53 -8.59 -14.91
CA PHE A 252 6.62 -7.63 -15.05
C PHE A 252 7.63 -7.79 -13.91
N ALA A 253 8.90 -7.79 -14.28
CA ALA A 253 10.03 -7.79 -13.36
C ALA A 253 10.96 -6.62 -13.67
N ILE A 254 11.79 -6.23 -12.71
CA ILE A 254 12.81 -5.20 -12.87
C ILE A 254 14.11 -5.63 -12.24
N GLY A 255 15.24 -5.24 -12.82
CA GLY A 255 16.55 -5.54 -12.28
C GLY A 255 17.65 -4.64 -12.83
N MET A 256 18.74 -4.54 -12.05
CA MET A 256 19.97 -3.91 -12.50
C MET A 256 20.62 -4.75 -13.60
N SER A 257 21.32 -4.12 -14.54
CA SER A 257 21.95 -4.81 -15.67
C SER A 257 23.08 -5.78 -15.25
N GLU A 258 23.73 -5.51 -14.11
CA GLU A 258 24.91 -6.25 -13.69
C GLU A 258 24.62 -7.45 -12.78
N ASP A 259 23.64 -7.35 -11.87
CA ASP A 259 23.48 -8.30 -10.75
C ASP A 259 22.04 -8.60 -10.35
N ALA A 260 21.09 -8.51 -11.28
CA ALA A 260 19.67 -8.74 -11.02
C ALA A 260 19.32 -10.21 -10.79
N ILE A 261 19.44 -10.68 -9.57
CA ILE A 261 19.11 -12.08 -9.24
C ILE A 261 17.61 -12.36 -9.37
N ASP A 262 16.75 -11.39 -9.10
CA ASP A 262 15.30 -11.54 -9.19
C ASP A 262 14.83 -11.81 -10.61
N LEU A 263 15.45 -11.25 -11.65
CA LEU A 263 15.08 -11.50 -13.04
C LEU A 263 15.18 -12.99 -13.39
N LYS A 264 16.24 -13.67 -12.95
CA LYS A 264 16.42 -15.10 -13.17
C LYS A 264 15.27 -15.94 -12.60
N TYR A 265 14.85 -15.62 -11.36
CA TYR A 265 13.79 -16.36 -10.69
C TYR A 265 12.40 -15.94 -11.18
N ALA A 266 12.21 -14.67 -11.50
CA ALA A 266 10.98 -14.20 -12.15
C ALA A 266 10.75 -14.91 -13.48
N LYS A 267 11.80 -15.02 -14.31
CA LYS A 267 11.75 -15.75 -15.58
C LYS A 267 11.38 -17.21 -15.38
N GLN A 268 11.97 -17.89 -14.39
CA GLN A 268 11.66 -19.29 -14.08
C GLN A 268 10.18 -19.47 -13.69
N VAL A 269 9.61 -18.55 -12.89
CA VAL A 269 8.18 -18.58 -12.55
C VAL A 269 7.32 -18.31 -13.77
N ALA A 270 7.67 -17.29 -14.55
CA ALA A 270 6.93 -16.91 -15.75
C ALA A 270 6.86 -18.06 -16.77
N ASP A 271 7.98 -18.75 -17.00
CA ASP A 271 8.04 -19.92 -17.89
C ASP A 271 7.17 -21.07 -17.37
N TYR A 272 7.22 -21.34 -16.05
CA TYR A 272 6.38 -22.37 -15.41
C TYR A 272 4.88 -22.07 -15.54
N LEU A 273 4.49 -20.80 -15.41
CA LEU A 273 3.10 -20.36 -15.50
C LEU A 273 2.64 -20.07 -16.94
N HIS A 274 3.54 -20.19 -17.92
CA HIS A 274 3.31 -19.79 -19.32
C HIS A 274 2.81 -18.33 -19.43
N ALA A 275 3.39 -17.43 -18.61
CA ALA A 275 3.02 -16.03 -18.56
C ALA A 275 3.65 -15.22 -19.70
N ASP A 276 2.95 -14.16 -20.13
CA ASP A 276 3.53 -13.09 -20.97
C ASP A 276 4.39 -12.19 -20.07
N HIS A 277 5.70 -12.39 -20.11
CA HIS A 277 6.66 -11.81 -19.16
C HIS A 277 7.54 -10.75 -19.78
N THR A 278 7.61 -9.59 -19.13
CA THR A 278 8.46 -8.47 -19.50
C THR A 278 9.49 -8.19 -18.42
N GLU A 279 10.76 -8.10 -18.80
CA GLU A 279 11.87 -7.69 -17.93
C GLU A 279 12.28 -6.25 -18.23
N VAL A 280 12.31 -5.42 -17.20
CA VAL A 280 12.75 -4.02 -17.28
C VAL A 280 14.18 -3.92 -16.72
N ILE A 281 15.11 -3.52 -17.55
CA ILE A 281 16.51 -3.40 -17.16
C ILE A 281 16.84 -1.95 -16.84
N ILE A 282 17.44 -1.72 -15.68
CA ILE A 282 17.85 -0.39 -15.21
C ILE A 282 19.36 -0.36 -14.89
N ASN A 283 19.88 0.85 -14.74
CA ASN A 283 21.26 1.10 -14.38
C ASN A 283 21.38 2.22 -13.34
N LYS A 284 22.62 2.47 -12.85
CA LYS A 284 22.93 3.51 -11.85
C LYS A 284 22.38 4.89 -12.22
N GLU A 285 22.54 5.31 -13.46
CA GLU A 285 22.13 6.65 -13.92
C GLU A 285 20.59 6.79 -13.82
N ILE A 286 19.84 5.81 -14.31
CA ILE A 286 18.37 5.78 -14.23
C ILE A 286 17.89 5.84 -12.76
N VAL A 287 18.53 5.06 -11.89
CA VAL A 287 18.20 5.01 -10.45
C VAL A 287 18.43 6.37 -9.79
N LEU A 288 19.60 6.98 -10.00
CA LEU A 288 19.94 8.25 -9.35
C LEU A 288 19.09 9.42 -9.88
N ASN A 289 18.78 9.43 -11.18
CA ASN A 289 17.91 10.43 -11.79
C ASN A 289 16.46 10.35 -11.27
N ALA A 290 15.97 9.16 -10.90
CA ALA A 290 14.63 8.98 -10.36
C ALA A 290 14.52 9.33 -8.86
N LEU A 291 15.60 9.41 -8.12
CA LEU A 291 15.60 9.43 -6.65
C LEU A 291 14.82 10.62 -6.07
N GLU A 292 15.03 11.83 -6.58
CA GLU A 292 14.32 13.02 -6.08
C GLU A 292 12.81 12.93 -6.36
N GLU A 293 12.43 12.51 -7.55
CA GLU A 293 11.03 12.32 -7.93
C GLU A 293 10.35 11.26 -7.05
N VAL A 294 11.04 10.16 -6.77
CA VAL A 294 10.55 9.08 -5.89
C VAL A 294 10.31 9.60 -4.48
N ILE A 295 11.22 10.36 -3.90
CA ILE A 295 11.04 10.94 -2.56
C ILE A 295 9.88 11.94 -2.54
N ALA A 296 9.77 12.79 -3.57
CA ALA A 296 8.70 13.77 -3.71
C ALA A 296 7.32 13.10 -3.83
N MET A 297 7.19 12.02 -4.62
CA MET A 297 5.92 11.32 -4.79
C MET A 297 5.53 10.50 -3.55
N LEU A 298 6.51 9.91 -2.85
CA LEU A 298 6.26 9.11 -1.65
C LEU A 298 5.76 9.97 -0.48
N GLY A 299 6.36 11.16 -0.29
CA GLY A 299 6.11 11.97 0.90
C GLY A 299 6.64 11.32 2.18
N THR A 300 7.77 10.63 2.09
CA THR A 300 8.49 10.03 3.21
C THR A 300 9.99 10.29 3.13
N TRP A 301 10.66 10.20 4.27
CA TRP A 301 12.11 10.24 4.41
C TRP A 301 12.69 8.91 4.91
N ASP A 302 11.86 7.85 4.98
CA ASP A 302 12.29 6.53 5.42
C ASP A 302 13.20 5.84 4.40
N ILE A 303 14.35 5.33 4.87
CA ILE A 303 15.38 4.74 4.03
C ILE A 303 14.86 3.51 3.28
N THR A 304 14.22 2.59 3.99
CA THR A 304 13.75 1.31 3.44
C THR A 304 12.70 1.52 2.38
N THR A 305 11.71 2.37 2.68
CA THR A 305 10.62 2.69 1.76
C THR A 305 11.15 3.33 0.48
N ILE A 306 12.09 4.29 0.58
CA ILE A 306 12.65 4.97 -0.60
C ILE A 306 13.45 3.99 -1.46
N ARG A 307 14.39 3.22 -0.88
CA ARG A 307 15.21 2.24 -1.63
C ARG A 307 14.33 1.25 -2.41
N ALA A 308 13.32 0.70 -1.75
CA ALA A 308 12.42 -0.26 -2.39
C ALA A 308 11.47 0.39 -3.41
N SER A 309 11.19 1.68 -3.28
CA SER A 309 10.29 2.38 -4.21
C SER A 309 10.93 2.72 -5.55
N VAL A 310 12.25 2.91 -5.62
CA VAL A 310 12.91 3.29 -6.89
C VAL A 310 12.65 2.25 -7.98
N GLY A 311 12.89 0.96 -7.67
CA GLY A 311 12.61 -0.11 -8.63
C GLY A 311 11.12 -0.24 -8.94
N MET A 312 10.26 -0.17 -7.93
CA MET A 312 8.80 -0.28 -8.13
C MET A 312 8.25 0.89 -8.97
N TYR A 313 8.70 2.12 -8.73
CA TYR A 313 8.34 3.28 -9.54
C TYR A 313 8.73 3.11 -11.01
N LEU A 314 9.98 2.69 -11.27
CA LEU A 314 10.51 2.55 -12.62
C LEU A 314 9.79 1.44 -13.42
N VAL A 315 9.48 0.29 -12.81
CA VAL A 315 8.70 -0.75 -13.50
C VAL A 315 7.26 -0.29 -13.77
N CYS A 316 6.63 0.41 -12.83
CA CYS A 316 5.29 0.94 -13.03
C CYS A 316 5.23 2.03 -14.10
N LYS A 317 6.26 2.88 -14.18
CA LYS A 317 6.41 3.86 -15.26
C LYS A 317 6.49 3.17 -16.62
N TYR A 318 7.32 2.14 -16.75
CA TYR A 318 7.40 1.33 -17.97
C TYR A 318 6.04 0.73 -18.35
N ILE A 319 5.33 0.13 -17.40
CA ILE A 319 4.01 -0.49 -17.63
C ILE A 319 3.02 0.55 -18.15
N HIS A 320 2.98 1.72 -17.53
CA HIS A 320 2.09 2.81 -17.95
C HIS A 320 2.39 3.30 -19.38
N GLU A 321 3.69 3.46 -19.71
CA GLU A 321 4.13 4.01 -20.99
C GLU A 321 3.99 3.01 -22.16
N HIS A 322 4.00 1.68 -21.89
CA HIS A 322 4.12 0.66 -22.92
C HIS A 322 2.94 -0.33 -22.97
N THR A 323 1.96 -0.20 -22.08
CA THR A 323 0.84 -1.16 -22.00
C THR A 323 -0.49 -0.46 -21.76
N ASP A 324 -1.57 -1.22 -21.90
CA ASP A 324 -2.94 -0.84 -21.58
C ASP A 324 -3.38 -1.26 -20.16
N ILE A 325 -2.47 -1.81 -19.36
CA ILE A 325 -2.77 -2.24 -17.98
C ILE A 325 -3.16 -1.04 -17.13
N ARG A 326 -4.17 -1.25 -16.29
CA ARG A 326 -4.66 -0.26 -15.31
C ARG A 326 -4.59 -0.76 -13.87
N VAL A 327 -4.56 -2.07 -13.65
CA VAL A 327 -4.54 -2.71 -12.34
C VAL A 327 -3.30 -3.59 -12.20
N LEU A 328 -2.61 -3.51 -11.05
CA LEU A 328 -1.47 -4.35 -10.71
C LEU A 328 -1.70 -5.07 -9.39
N LEU A 329 -1.57 -6.40 -9.39
CA LEU A 329 -1.52 -7.20 -8.17
C LEU A 329 -0.07 -7.34 -7.69
N THR A 330 0.11 -7.23 -6.37
CA THR A 330 1.42 -7.25 -5.70
C THR A 330 1.45 -8.24 -4.55
N GLY A 331 2.63 -8.53 -4.00
CA GLY A 331 2.85 -9.49 -2.92
C GLY A 331 3.10 -8.88 -1.54
N GLU A 332 2.80 -7.59 -1.32
CA GLU A 332 2.99 -6.90 -0.04
C GLU A 332 2.15 -7.51 1.10
N ILE A 333 2.51 -7.21 2.35
CA ILE A 333 1.86 -7.63 3.61
C ILE A 333 2.24 -9.04 4.07
N SER A 334 2.72 -9.91 3.19
CA SER A 334 3.07 -11.28 3.54
C SER A 334 4.18 -11.36 4.61
N ASP A 335 5.14 -10.44 4.58
CA ASP A 335 6.27 -10.41 5.53
C ASP A 335 5.81 -10.07 6.95
N GLU A 336 4.84 -9.19 7.11
CA GLU A 336 4.28 -8.78 8.40
C GLU A 336 3.41 -9.87 9.02
N LEU A 337 2.78 -10.70 8.19
CA LEU A 337 1.91 -11.79 8.62
C LEU A 337 2.70 -13.05 9.03
N PHE A 338 3.72 -13.43 8.25
CA PHE A 338 4.43 -14.70 8.39
C PHE A 338 5.88 -14.57 8.85
N GLY A 339 6.35 -13.34 9.02
CA GLY A 339 7.72 -13.05 9.42
C GLY A 339 8.65 -12.72 8.25
N TYR A 340 9.67 -11.94 8.59
CA TYR A 340 10.76 -11.49 7.72
C TYR A 340 12.10 -11.93 8.31
N LYS A 341 13.22 -11.72 7.64
CA LYS A 341 14.56 -12.16 8.09
C LYS A 341 14.88 -11.82 9.55
N TYR A 342 14.59 -10.58 10.01
CA TYR A 342 14.90 -10.20 11.38
C TYR A 342 13.98 -10.86 12.42
N THR A 343 12.77 -11.28 12.03
CA THR A 343 11.84 -11.93 12.95
C THR A 343 12.27 -13.33 13.37
N ASP A 344 13.25 -13.93 12.66
CA ASP A 344 13.90 -15.17 13.10
C ASP A 344 14.62 -15.01 14.45
N PHE A 345 14.93 -13.77 14.84
CA PHE A 345 15.57 -13.43 16.12
C PHE A 345 14.57 -13.10 17.23
N ALA A 346 13.27 -13.25 16.99
CA ALA A 346 12.24 -12.99 18.00
C ALA A 346 12.49 -13.89 19.24
N PRO A 347 12.59 -13.30 20.44
CA PRO A 347 12.96 -14.08 21.64
C PRO A 347 11.84 -14.99 22.14
N SER A 348 10.60 -14.74 21.73
CA SER A 348 9.44 -15.56 22.09
C SER A 348 8.30 -15.40 21.08
N ALA A 349 7.33 -16.32 21.12
CA ALA A 349 6.11 -16.24 20.32
C ALA A 349 5.29 -14.97 20.63
N HIS A 350 5.26 -14.54 21.88
CA HIS A 350 4.61 -13.30 22.29
C HIS A 350 5.26 -12.07 21.62
N GLU A 351 6.59 -11.99 21.66
CA GLU A 351 7.35 -10.90 21.02
C GLU A 351 7.18 -10.91 19.49
N PHE A 352 7.18 -12.10 18.88
CA PHE A 352 6.90 -12.25 17.44
C PHE A 352 5.51 -11.70 17.10
N GLN A 353 4.46 -12.05 17.87
CA GLN A 353 3.09 -11.56 17.63
C GLN A 353 2.99 -10.05 17.83
N ALA A 354 3.60 -9.52 18.89
CA ALA A 354 3.61 -8.09 19.17
C ALA A 354 4.27 -7.29 18.03
N GLU A 355 5.38 -7.81 17.48
CA GLU A 355 6.04 -7.20 16.32
C GLU A 355 5.15 -7.28 15.06
N SER A 356 4.53 -8.43 14.77
CA SER A 356 3.58 -8.57 13.66
C SER A 356 2.43 -7.57 13.78
N GLN A 357 1.83 -7.45 14.96
CA GLN A 357 0.76 -6.48 15.22
C GLN A 357 1.22 -5.04 14.99
N LYS A 358 2.42 -4.69 15.47
CA LYS A 358 3.03 -3.38 15.24
C LYS A 358 3.18 -3.11 13.74
N ARG A 359 3.78 -4.06 13.00
CA ARG A 359 4.05 -3.90 11.57
C ARG A 359 2.77 -3.79 10.74
N ILE A 360 1.74 -4.57 11.05
CA ILE A 360 0.42 -4.43 10.41
C ILE A 360 -0.18 -3.03 10.64
N ARG A 361 -0.05 -2.48 11.86
CA ARG A 361 -0.52 -1.11 12.15
C ARG A 361 0.31 -0.02 11.49
N GLU A 362 1.52 -0.31 11.06
CA GLU A 362 2.46 0.64 10.43
C GLU A 362 2.55 0.49 8.91
N LEU A 363 1.90 -0.51 8.30
CA LEU A 363 1.95 -0.77 6.85
C LEU A 363 1.70 0.47 6.00
N PHE A 364 0.76 1.31 6.42
CA PHE A 364 0.32 2.49 5.68
C PHE A 364 1.36 3.61 5.59
N ILE A 365 2.46 3.52 6.33
CA ILE A 365 3.58 4.48 6.29
C ILE A 365 4.87 3.87 5.69
N TYR A 366 4.89 2.57 5.41
CA TYR A 366 6.04 1.85 4.84
C TYR A 366 5.65 1.08 3.56
N ASP A 367 5.39 -0.22 3.64
CA ASP A 367 5.25 -1.09 2.47
C ASP A 367 4.00 -0.82 1.64
N VAL A 368 2.86 -0.60 2.28
CA VAL A 368 1.63 -0.26 1.58
C VAL A 368 1.68 1.16 1.01
N LEU A 369 2.31 2.12 1.72
CA LEU A 369 2.56 3.45 1.16
C LEU A 369 3.41 3.36 -0.10
N ARG A 370 4.50 2.56 -0.07
CA ARG A 370 5.35 2.31 -1.23
C ARG A 370 4.54 1.81 -2.43
N ALA A 371 3.76 0.73 -2.23
CA ALA A 371 2.94 0.15 -3.29
C ALA A 371 1.94 1.15 -3.86
N ASP A 372 1.17 1.82 -2.97
CA ASP A 372 0.20 2.83 -3.40
C ASP A 372 0.85 3.94 -4.23
N ARG A 373 1.89 4.57 -3.71
CA ARG A 373 2.51 5.74 -4.34
C ARG A 373 3.21 5.41 -5.65
N SER A 374 4.04 4.36 -5.66
CA SER A 374 4.81 3.98 -6.85
C SER A 374 3.92 3.58 -8.02
N ILE A 375 2.79 2.97 -7.72
CA ILE A 375 1.81 2.50 -8.71
C ILE A 375 0.90 3.65 -9.15
N SER A 376 0.34 4.41 -8.21
CA SER A 376 -0.67 5.43 -8.52
C SER A 376 -0.12 6.67 -9.22
N VAL A 377 1.13 7.06 -8.97
CA VAL A 377 1.77 8.17 -9.69
C VAL A 377 1.88 7.88 -11.19
N ASN A 378 1.88 6.61 -11.55
CA ASN A 378 1.91 6.12 -12.93
C ASN A 378 0.50 5.77 -13.47
N SER A 379 -0.57 6.34 -12.90
CA SER A 379 -1.96 6.14 -13.35
C SER A 379 -2.38 4.66 -13.38
N LEU A 380 -1.92 3.90 -12.39
CA LEU A 380 -2.23 2.49 -12.17
C LEU A 380 -2.89 2.28 -10.80
N GLU A 381 -3.56 1.15 -10.62
CA GLU A 381 -4.15 0.74 -9.33
C GLU A 381 -3.40 -0.44 -8.72
N ALA A 382 -2.95 -0.27 -7.45
CA ALA A 382 -2.42 -1.37 -6.66
C ALA A 382 -3.54 -2.17 -6.03
N ARG A 383 -3.45 -3.51 -6.09
CA ARG A 383 -4.25 -4.46 -5.30
C ARG A 383 -3.34 -5.40 -4.55
N VAL A 384 -3.63 -5.60 -3.26
CA VAL A 384 -2.76 -6.35 -2.33
C VAL A 384 -3.48 -7.58 -1.76
N PRO A 385 -3.41 -8.75 -2.43
CA PRO A 385 -4.16 -9.94 -2.04
C PRO A 385 -3.88 -10.44 -0.62
N PHE A 386 -2.65 -10.32 -0.13
CA PHE A 386 -2.31 -10.67 1.27
C PHE A 386 -2.96 -9.74 2.29
N GLY A 387 -3.48 -8.59 1.86
CA GLY A 387 -4.28 -7.65 2.65
C GLY A 387 -5.77 -7.97 2.68
N ASP A 388 -6.21 -9.11 2.14
CA ASP A 388 -7.59 -9.56 2.28
C ASP A 388 -7.95 -9.66 3.77
N LEU A 389 -9.03 -8.99 4.18
CA LEU A 389 -9.38 -8.84 5.60
C LEU A 389 -9.63 -10.18 6.29
N ASP A 390 -10.23 -11.12 5.58
CA ASP A 390 -10.53 -12.45 6.11
C ASP A 390 -9.24 -13.30 6.21
N PHE A 391 -8.34 -13.15 5.24
CA PHE A 391 -7.01 -13.77 5.28
C PHE A 391 -6.17 -13.22 6.44
N VAL A 392 -6.08 -11.89 6.57
CA VAL A 392 -5.30 -11.24 7.64
C VAL A 392 -5.81 -11.66 9.01
N LYS A 393 -7.14 -11.59 9.26
CA LYS A 393 -7.75 -12.00 10.53
C LYS A 393 -7.40 -13.45 10.86
N TYR A 394 -7.50 -14.33 9.87
CA TYR A 394 -7.20 -15.74 10.08
C TYR A 394 -5.71 -15.97 10.42
N VAL A 395 -4.78 -15.42 9.63
CA VAL A 395 -3.34 -15.61 9.85
C VAL A 395 -2.88 -15.01 11.17
N MET A 396 -3.43 -13.85 11.55
CA MET A 396 -3.15 -13.25 12.86
C MET A 396 -3.67 -14.08 14.02
N SER A 397 -4.75 -14.86 13.82
CA SER A 397 -5.30 -15.76 14.84
C SER A 397 -4.54 -17.09 14.98
N ILE A 398 -3.59 -17.42 14.10
CA ILE A 398 -2.73 -18.60 14.26
C ILE A 398 -1.80 -18.38 15.44
N ASP A 399 -1.61 -19.42 16.30
CA ASP A 399 -0.64 -19.39 17.39
C ASP A 399 0.74 -18.95 16.85
N PRO A 400 1.29 -17.82 17.31
CA PRO A 400 2.56 -17.28 16.81
C PRO A 400 3.74 -18.25 16.97
N ALA A 401 3.71 -19.17 17.93
CA ALA A 401 4.73 -20.20 18.07
C ALA A 401 4.84 -21.08 16.80
N ARG A 402 3.75 -21.23 16.04
CA ARG A 402 3.72 -21.99 14.79
C ARG A 402 4.20 -21.18 13.58
N LYS A 403 4.21 -19.84 13.69
CA LYS A 403 4.69 -18.92 12.64
C LYS A 403 6.18 -18.60 12.75
N MET A 404 6.77 -18.74 13.95
CA MET A 404 8.19 -18.56 14.15
C MET A 404 9.01 -19.51 13.27
N ASN A 405 10.26 -19.15 12.99
CA ASN A 405 11.15 -19.98 12.16
C ASN A 405 11.70 -21.19 12.94
N ILE A 406 10.79 -22.05 13.40
CA ILE A 406 11.11 -23.30 14.13
C ILE A 406 11.51 -24.47 13.19
N TYR A 407 11.30 -24.30 11.88
CA TYR A 407 11.60 -25.31 10.86
C TYR A 407 12.85 -24.96 10.03
N ASN A 408 13.66 -23.99 10.48
CA ASN A 408 14.79 -23.43 9.74
C ASN A 408 14.42 -22.94 8.34
N LYS A 409 13.18 -22.47 8.17
CA LYS A 409 12.64 -21.95 6.92
C LYS A 409 11.62 -20.85 7.19
N GLY A 410 11.94 -19.64 6.78
CA GLY A 410 11.03 -18.50 6.89
C GLY A 410 9.73 -18.74 6.13
N LYS A 411 8.60 -18.28 6.69
CA LYS A 411 7.25 -18.44 6.14
C LYS A 411 6.83 -19.90 5.91
N TYR A 412 7.26 -20.81 6.77
CA TYR A 412 7.06 -22.26 6.59
C TYR A 412 5.60 -22.62 6.33
N LEU A 413 4.64 -22.09 7.12
CA LEU A 413 3.23 -22.40 6.96
C LEU A 413 2.70 -21.98 5.58
N LEU A 414 3.10 -20.81 5.09
CA LEU A 414 2.70 -20.35 3.76
C LEU A 414 3.25 -21.27 2.68
N ARG A 415 4.54 -21.62 2.75
CA ARG A 415 5.18 -22.54 1.79
C ARG A 415 4.50 -23.91 1.80
N LYS A 416 4.29 -24.46 2.99
CA LYS A 416 3.66 -25.77 3.18
C LYS A 416 2.22 -25.80 2.69
N ALA A 417 1.46 -24.72 2.87
CA ALA A 417 0.10 -24.58 2.36
C ALA A 417 0.02 -24.65 0.83
N PHE A 418 1.09 -24.30 0.13
CA PHE A 418 1.16 -24.27 -1.33
C PHE A 418 2.11 -25.33 -1.92
N GLU A 419 2.41 -26.40 -1.20
CA GLU A 419 3.07 -27.57 -1.80
C GLU A 419 2.21 -28.19 -2.91
N GLY A 420 2.88 -28.77 -3.89
CA GLY A 420 2.28 -29.38 -5.07
C GLY A 420 2.56 -28.60 -6.36
N ASP A 421 1.58 -28.46 -7.21
CA ASP A 421 1.71 -27.90 -8.56
C ASP A 421 1.46 -26.36 -8.64
N TRP A 422 1.69 -25.63 -7.56
CA TRP A 422 1.53 -24.17 -7.56
C TRP A 422 2.75 -23.45 -8.11
N LEU A 423 3.93 -23.85 -7.67
CA LEU A 423 5.22 -23.27 -8.03
C LEU A 423 6.29 -24.35 -8.16
N PRO A 424 7.38 -24.11 -8.92
CA PRO A 424 8.55 -24.96 -8.84
C PRO A 424 9.09 -25.04 -7.42
N GLU A 425 9.57 -26.19 -6.97
CA GLU A 425 10.15 -26.37 -5.63
C GLU A 425 11.30 -25.38 -5.36
N SER A 426 12.13 -25.10 -6.37
CA SER A 426 13.21 -24.11 -6.29
C SER A 426 12.74 -22.69 -5.96
N ILE A 427 11.50 -22.34 -6.29
CA ILE A 427 10.86 -21.07 -5.97
C ILE A 427 10.12 -21.17 -4.63
N LEU A 428 9.29 -22.21 -4.47
CA LEU A 428 8.51 -22.43 -3.26
C LEU A 428 9.39 -22.46 -2.02
N TRP A 429 10.59 -23.03 -2.11
CA TRP A 429 11.54 -23.18 -1.01
C TRP A 429 12.76 -22.24 -1.09
N ARG A 430 12.77 -21.28 -2.03
CA ARG A 430 13.82 -20.25 -2.15
C ARG A 430 13.95 -19.44 -0.86
N GLU A 431 15.19 -19.11 -0.48
CA GLU A 431 15.41 -18.17 0.61
C GLU A 431 14.89 -16.76 0.29
N LYS A 432 14.40 -16.06 1.32
CA LYS A 432 13.89 -14.70 1.16
C LYS A 432 15.03 -13.72 0.91
N ALA A 433 14.94 -12.96 -0.18
CA ALA A 433 15.70 -11.75 -0.42
C ALA A 433 14.79 -10.53 -0.30
N ALA A 434 15.31 -9.40 0.17
CA ALA A 434 14.57 -8.12 0.15
C ALA A 434 14.48 -7.61 -1.29
N PHE A 435 13.37 -6.99 -1.65
CA PHE A 435 13.17 -6.47 -3.01
C PHE A 435 14.28 -5.49 -3.41
N SER A 436 14.64 -4.52 -2.55
CA SER A 436 15.73 -3.58 -2.80
C SER A 436 17.09 -4.23 -3.01
N ASP A 437 17.34 -5.38 -2.36
CA ASP A 437 18.59 -6.12 -2.52
C ASP A 437 18.56 -7.05 -3.75
N ALA A 438 17.40 -7.53 -4.15
CA ALA A 438 17.23 -8.52 -5.20
C ALA A 438 17.00 -7.92 -6.60
N VAL A 439 16.55 -6.66 -6.70
CA VAL A 439 16.62 -5.84 -7.92
C VAL A 439 18.08 -5.68 -8.37
N GLY A 440 19.01 -5.62 -7.41
CA GLY A 440 20.45 -5.58 -7.57
C GLY A 440 21.08 -4.96 -6.32
N HIS A 441 22.04 -5.66 -5.72
CA HIS A 441 22.82 -5.10 -4.59
C HIS A 441 23.48 -3.78 -4.97
N SER A 442 23.93 -3.64 -6.23
CA SER A 442 24.49 -2.44 -6.80
C SER A 442 23.55 -1.23 -6.68
N MET A 443 22.24 -1.40 -6.82
CA MET A 443 21.28 -0.29 -6.69
C MET A 443 21.38 0.42 -5.34
N VAL A 444 21.38 -0.34 -4.23
CA VAL A 444 21.50 0.23 -2.89
C VAL A 444 22.88 0.80 -2.65
N ASP A 445 23.93 0.12 -3.13
CA ASP A 445 25.31 0.58 -2.97
C ASP A 445 25.57 1.86 -3.76
N ASP A 446 25.04 1.98 -4.97
CA ASP A 446 25.11 3.18 -5.82
C ASP A 446 24.44 4.40 -5.15
N ILE A 447 23.25 4.20 -4.54
CA ILE A 447 22.56 5.28 -3.82
C ILE A 447 23.39 5.71 -2.59
N LYS A 448 23.95 4.76 -1.85
CA LYS A 448 24.82 5.07 -0.71
C LYS A 448 26.09 5.82 -1.14
N GLU A 449 26.77 5.34 -2.18
CA GLU A 449 27.95 5.99 -2.73
C GLU A 449 27.66 7.42 -3.17
N TYR A 450 26.53 7.62 -3.85
CA TYR A 450 26.06 8.95 -4.24
C TYR A 450 25.89 9.87 -3.02
N ALA A 451 25.19 9.40 -1.98
CA ALA A 451 24.98 10.16 -0.76
C ALA A 451 26.29 10.44 0.00
N GLU A 452 27.22 9.47 0.04
CA GLU A 452 28.56 9.66 0.63
C GLU A 452 29.38 10.73 -0.10
N SER A 453 29.24 10.79 -1.43
CA SER A 453 29.94 11.81 -2.25
C SER A 453 29.30 13.21 -2.15
N TYR A 454 28.02 13.29 -1.76
CA TYR A 454 27.25 14.53 -1.73
C TYR A 454 27.58 15.43 -0.53
N TYR A 455 27.99 14.83 0.61
CA TYR A 455 28.32 15.55 1.83
C TYR A 455 29.72 15.19 2.33
N THR A 456 30.48 16.19 2.79
CA THR A 456 31.61 15.96 3.69
C THR A 456 31.12 15.57 5.08
N ASP A 457 31.95 14.94 5.90
CA ASP A 457 31.59 14.57 7.28
C ASP A 457 31.23 15.80 8.13
N ARG A 458 31.89 16.94 7.89
CA ARG A 458 31.58 18.19 8.55
C ARG A 458 30.20 18.72 8.18
N GLU A 459 29.87 18.73 6.89
CA GLU A 459 28.54 19.15 6.42
C GLU A 459 27.45 18.23 6.95
N PHE A 460 27.69 16.92 6.96
CA PHE A 460 26.75 15.95 7.54
C PHE A 460 26.50 16.25 9.03
N ALA A 461 27.56 16.43 9.83
CA ALA A 461 27.43 16.71 11.26
C ALA A 461 26.65 18.01 11.52
N GLU A 462 26.94 19.08 10.76
CA GLU A 462 26.28 20.38 10.86
C GLU A 462 24.81 20.32 10.43
N LYS A 463 24.52 19.76 9.25
CA LYS A 463 23.19 19.75 8.67
C LYS A 463 22.26 18.78 9.39
N SER A 464 22.71 17.58 9.74
CA SER A 464 21.91 16.60 10.49
C SER A 464 21.50 17.12 11.87
N GLY A 465 22.33 17.96 12.49
CA GLY A 465 22.05 18.61 13.76
C GLY A 465 20.87 19.59 13.76
N LYS A 466 20.43 20.05 12.58
CA LYS A 466 19.26 20.94 12.43
C LYS A 466 17.93 20.23 12.63
N TYR A 467 17.91 18.89 12.50
CA TYR A 467 16.71 18.08 12.60
C TYR A 467 16.58 17.47 14.01
N ALA A 468 15.68 18.01 14.82
CA ALA A 468 15.41 17.47 16.17
C ALA A 468 14.57 16.20 16.13
N TYR A 469 13.59 16.13 15.21
CA TYR A 469 12.71 14.96 15.04
C TYR A 469 13.35 13.93 14.13
N CYS A 470 13.51 12.70 14.58
CA CYS A 470 14.12 11.59 13.87
C CYS A 470 15.38 12.04 13.11
N ARG A 471 16.40 12.46 13.88
CA ARG A 471 17.64 13.02 13.34
C ARG A 471 18.27 12.07 12.33
N PRO A 472 18.63 12.54 11.13
CA PRO A 472 19.39 11.76 10.16
C PRO A 472 20.69 11.23 10.74
N PHE A 473 20.95 9.93 10.55
CA PHE A 473 22.08 9.21 11.17
C PHE A 473 23.10 8.68 10.16
N THR A 474 22.80 8.78 8.85
CA THR A 474 23.70 8.54 7.73
C THR A 474 23.60 9.68 6.74
N LYS A 475 24.59 9.86 5.83
CA LYS A 475 24.54 10.85 4.75
C LYS A 475 23.34 10.58 3.82
N GLU A 476 23.03 9.32 3.59
CA GLU A 476 21.84 8.90 2.83
C GLU A 476 20.54 9.39 3.49
N SER A 477 20.38 9.13 4.79
CA SER A 477 19.19 9.60 5.53
C SER A 477 19.09 11.13 5.57
N LEU A 478 20.23 11.84 5.55
CA LEU A 478 20.25 13.30 5.45
C LEU A 478 19.82 13.76 4.06
N LEU A 479 20.33 13.14 2.99
CA LEU A 479 19.93 13.45 1.62
C LEU A 479 18.42 13.29 1.44
N TYR A 480 17.87 12.17 1.90
CA TYR A 480 16.43 11.91 1.82
C TYR A 480 15.61 12.93 2.63
N ARG A 481 16.10 13.30 3.82
CA ARG A 481 15.45 14.30 4.63
C ARG A 481 15.48 15.70 4.01
N GLU A 482 16.59 16.12 3.41
CA GLU A 482 16.68 17.42 2.73
C GLU A 482 15.75 17.48 1.51
N ILE A 483 15.67 16.39 0.72
CA ILE A 483 14.74 16.30 -0.41
C ILE A 483 13.30 16.32 0.09
N PHE A 484 12.96 15.54 1.12
CA PHE A 484 11.62 15.55 1.72
C PHE A 484 11.20 16.94 2.17
N GLU A 485 12.05 17.66 2.91
CA GLU A 485 11.73 19.01 3.40
C GLU A 485 11.53 20.04 2.26
N LYS A 486 12.12 19.82 1.09
CA LYS A 486 11.88 20.65 -0.10
C LYS A 486 10.42 20.59 -0.57
N TYR A 487 9.79 19.41 -0.48
CA TYR A 487 8.41 19.17 -0.96
C TYR A 487 7.37 19.18 0.16
N TYR A 488 7.77 18.84 1.39
CA TYR A 488 6.91 18.73 2.57
C TYR A 488 7.48 19.51 3.76
N PRO A 489 7.69 20.83 3.62
CA PRO A 489 8.37 21.62 4.63
C PRO A 489 7.65 21.56 5.99
N GLY A 490 8.39 21.15 7.02
CA GLY A 490 7.88 21.06 8.41
C GLY A 490 6.87 19.94 8.66
N GLN A 491 6.74 18.95 7.74
CA GLN A 491 5.80 17.84 7.86
C GLN A 491 6.46 16.50 8.24
N ALA A 492 7.67 16.51 8.74
CA ALA A 492 8.41 15.29 9.07
C ALA A 492 7.69 14.35 10.04
N GLU A 493 6.87 14.91 10.93
CA GLU A 493 6.08 14.15 11.92
C GLU A 493 4.93 13.33 11.32
N MET A 494 4.69 13.42 10.00
CA MET A 494 3.81 12.47 9.29
C MET A 494 4.33 11.04 9.32
N ILE A 495 5.66 10.87 9.46
CA ILE A 495 6.33 9.58 9.54
C ILE A 495 6.80 9.39 10.98
N VAL A 496 6.42 8.26 11.59
CA VAL A 496 6.66 8.01 13.02
C VAL A 496 8.16 7.85 13.32
N ASP A 497 8.89 7.07 12.51
CA ASP A 497 10.32 6.80 12.66
C ASP A 497 10.89 6.17 11.37
N TYR A 498 12.20 5.94 11.33
CA TYR A 498 12.82 5.06 10.35
C TYR A 498 12.36 3.61 10.56
N TRP A 499 12.03 2.92 9.45
CA TRP A 499 11.83 1.48 9.53
C TRP A 499 13.17 0.81 9.84
N MET A 500 13.22 0.07 10.94
CA MET A 500 14.38 -0.69 11.35
C MET A 500 13.93 -2.04 11.93
N PRO A 501 14.76 -3.09 11.85
CA PRO A 501 14.57 -4.28 12.68
C PRO A 501 14.43 -3.92 14.15
N ASN A 502 13.73 -4.73 14.94
CA ASN A 502 13.51 -4.45 16.35
C ASN A 502 14.84 -4.49 17.11
N LYS A 503 15.42 -3.31 17.38
CA LYS A 503 16.76 -3.16 17.99
C LYS A 503 16.88 -3.76 19.38
N ALA A 504 15.77 -4.04 20.06
CA ALA A 504 15.77 -4.71 21.36
C ALA A 504 16.06 -6.22 21.25
N TRP A 505 15.93 -6.79 20.05
CA TRP A 505 16.15 -8.22 19.84
C TRP A 505 17.62 -8.57 19.57
N PRO A 506 18.06 -9.79 19.92
CA PRO A 506 19.41 -10.26 19.60
C PRO A 506 19.69 -10.13 18.10
N ASN A 507 20.90 -9.71 17.75
CA ASN A 507 21.37 -9.54 16.36
C ASN A 507 20.59 -8.53 15.49
N CYS A 508 19.67 -7.72 16.07
CA CYS A 508 18.89 -6.72 15.37
C CYS A 508 19.32 -5.27 15.64
N ALA A 509 20.31 -5.04 16.50
CA ALA A 509 20.87 -3.72 16.79
C ALA A 509 21.78 -3.25 15.64
N VAL A 510 21.18 -2.98 14.47
CA VAL A 510 21.85 -2.55 13.24
C VAL A 510 21.55 -1.08 12.93
N ASN A 511 22.45 -0.44 12.14
CA ASN A 511 22.30 0.95 11.70
C ASN A 511 21.94 1.06 10.20
N ASP A 512 21.72 -0.06 9.52
CA ASP A 512 21.21 -0.13 8.15
C ASP A 512 19.97 -1.03 8.15
N PRO A 513 18.87 -0.61 7.53
CA PRO A 513 17.63 -1.42 7.49
C PRO A 513 17.71 -2.61 6.53
N SER A 514 18.72 -2.70 5.64
CA SER A 514 18.85 -3.80 4.69
C SER A 514 18.92 -5.17 5.40
N ALA A 515 18.19 -6.14 4.87
CA ALA A 515 18.24 -7.52 5.37
C ALA A 515 19.65 -8.13 5.30
N ARG A 516 20.46 -7.70 4.30
CA ARG A 516 21.84 -8.21 4.08
C ARG A 516 22.82 -7.94 5.23
N VAL A 517 22.53 -6.99 6.13
CA VAL A 517 23.38 -6.76 7.32
C VAL A 517 23.08 -7.70 8.47
N LEU A 518 22.01 -8.50 8.38
CA LEU A 518 21.61 -9.46 9.39
C LEU A 518 22.43 -10.75 9.28
N LYS A 519 22.77 -11.36 10.43
CA LYS A 519 23.59 -12.58 10.46
C LYS A 519 22.98 -13.79 9.76
N ASN A 520 21.64 -13.84 9.65
CA ASN A 520 20.91 -14.93 9.00
C ASN A 520 20.58 -14.66 7.53
N TYR A 521 21.19 -13.63 6.92
CA TYR A 521 20.96 -13.34 5.49
C TYR A 521 21.46 -14.48 4.61
N GLY A 522 22.68 -15.01 4.89
CA GLY A 522 23.26 -16.16 4.21
C GLY A 522 23.30 -15.98 2.68
N ASP A 523 22.81 -17.00 1.96
CA ASP A 523 22.75 -17.03 0.50
C ASP A 523 21.46 -16.41 -0.08
N SER A 524 20.70 -15.65 0.71
CA SER A 524 19.40 -15.10 0.32
C SER A 524 19.46 -14.14 -0.89
N GLY A 525 20.61 -13.53 -1.12
CA GLY A 525 20.83 -12.63 -2.26
C GLY A 525 21.59 -13.26 -3.43
N LYS A 526 21.73 -14.59 -3.48
CA LYS A 526 22.48 -15.29 -4.52
C LYS A 526 21.59 -16.07 -5.47
#